data_710d43368709a1463d3054ad0c2c2122
#
_entry.id   710d43368709a1463d3054ad0c2c2122
#
_cell.length_a   1.000
_cell.length_b   1.000
_cell.length_c   1.000
_cell.angle_alpha   90.00
_cell.angle_beta   90.00
_cell.angle_gamma   90.00
#
_symmetry.space_group_name_H-M   'P 1'
#
loop_
_entity.id
_entity.type
_entity.pdbx_description
1 polymer ?
#
loop_
_entity_poly.entity_id
_entity_poly.type
_entity_poly.pdbx_seq_one_letter_code
_entity_poly.pdbx_strand_id
1 'polypeptide(L)'
;MSDTLSLAWAEAWIRDAQAVLAEHRMELIDLDRAIGDGDHGENMDRGFKAVVAKLDEGGIADVQGVLKVVASTLMSKVGGAAGPLYGTAFLRAAKACDGDVDSSGVVALIEGALDGIVSRGKATTGEKTMVDAW
;
A
#
# COMPACT_ATOMS: atom_id res chain seq x y z
N MET A 1 11.75 -22.30 -15.89
CA MET A 1 11.24 -21.85 -14.58
C MET A 1 10.82 -20.40 -14.68
N SER A 2 9.64 -20.10 -14.23
CA SER A 2 9.12 -18.74 -14.37
C SER A 2 9.49 -17.94 -13.13
N ASP A 3 10.05 -16.75 -13.34
CA ASP A 3 10.42 -15.81 -12.29
C ASP A 3 9.26 -14.84 -12.04
N THR A 4 8.08 -15.39 -11.79
CA THR A 4 6.88 -14.58 -11.56
C THR A 4 6.48 -14.60 -10.09
N LEU A 5 5.91 -13.49 -9.67
CA LEU A 5 5.34 -13.34 -8.33
C LEU A 5 3.83 -13.63 -8.41
N SER A 6 3.39 -14.51 -7.54
CA SER A 6 2.03 -15.04 -7.56
C SER A 6 1.12 -14.36 -6.54
N LEU A 7 -0.13 -14.80 -6.50
CA LEU A 7 -1.08 -14.43 -5.46
C LEU A 7 -0.50 -14.65 -4.06
N ALA A 8 0.17 -15.78 -3.83
CA ALA A 8 0.76 -16.09 -2.52
C ALA A 8 1.80 -15.05 -2.10
N TRP A 9 2.62 -14.61 -3.06
CA TRP A 9 3.58 -13.53 -2.80
C TRP A 9 2.87 -12.23 -2.40
N ALA A 10 1.86 -11.84 -3.16
CA ALA A 10 1.14 -10.58 -2.90
C ALA A 10 0.48 -10.61 -1.52
N GLU A 11 -0.16 -11.72 -1.16
CA GLU A 11 -0.75 -11.88 0.17
C GLU A 11 0.31 -11.82 1.26
N ALA A 12 1.45 -12.48 1.07
CA ALA A 12 2.55 -12.48 2.04
C ALA A 12 3.10 -11.06 2.22
N TRP A 13 3.30 -10.31 1.14
CA TRP A 13 3.75 -8.92 1.20
C TRP A 13 2.82 -8.07 2.07
N ILE A 14 1.53 -8.15 1.83
CA ILE A 14 0.55 -7.32 2.55
C ILE A 14 0.45 -7.76 4.02
N ARG A 15 0.52 -9.06 4.31
CA ARG A 15 0.51 -9.55 5.69
C ARG A 15 1.77 -9.12 6.45
N ASP A 16 2.92 -9.14 5.79
CA ASP A 16 4.17 -8.65 6.37
C ASP A 16 4.09 -7.14 6.63
N ALA A 17 3.54 -6.38 5.68
CA ALA A 17 3.34 -4.94 5.86
C ALA A 17 2.45 -4.66 7.07
N GLN A 18 1.37 -5.41 7.25
CA GLN A 18 0.49 -5.26 8.41
C GLN A 18 1.25 -5.53 9.72
N ALA A 19 2.06 -6.59 9.76
CA ALA A 19 2.83 -6.94 10.96
C ALA A 19 3.85 -5.84 11.30
N VAL A 20 4.56 -5.32 10.31
CA VAL A 20 5.54 -4.24 10.50
C VAL A 20 4.86 -2.96 10.98
N LEU A 21 3.73 -2.60 10.40
CA LEU A 21 2.99 -1.41 10.82
C LEU A 21 2.47 -1.54 12.25
N ALA A 22 2.00 -2.72 12.64
CA ALA A 22 1.57 -2.99 14.01
C ALA A 22 2.73 -2.85 15.00
N GLU A 23 3.90 -3.40 14.65
CA GLU A 23 5.12 -3.32 15.47
C GLU A 23 5.58 -1.88 15.67
N HIS A 24 5.51 -1.05 14.60
CA HIS A 24 5.99 0.33 14.61
C HIS A 24 4.90 1.37 14.82
N ARG A 25 3.72 0.94 15.24
CA ARG A 25 2.56 1.83 15.41
C ARG A 25 2.86 3.05 16.28
N MET A 26 3.47 2.85 17.45
CA MET A 26 3.78 3.93 18.36
C MET A 26 4.87 4.86 17.83
N GLU A 27 5.88 4.30 17.18
CA GLU A 27 6.93 5.08 16.52
C GLU A 27 6.34 6.02 15.47
N LEU A 28 5.43 5.51 14.63
CA LEU A 28 4.78 6.30 13.59
C LEU A 28 3.89 7.40 14.18
N ILE A 29 3.21 7.12 15.29
CA ILE A 29 2.42 8.12 16.01
C ILE A 29 3.33 9.25 16.52
N ASP A 30 4.46 8.90 17.12
CA ASP A 30 5.40 9.88 17.68
C ASP A 30 6.03 10.75 16.59
N LEU A 31 6.40 10.15 15.45
CA LEU A 31 6.96 10.88 14.32
C LEU A 31 5.93 11.87 13.72
N ASP A 32 4.69 11.44 13.59
CA ASP A 32 3.63 12.29 13.07
C ASP A 32 3.29 13.42 14.05
N ARG A 33 3.31 13.15 15.36
CA ARG A 33 2.99 14.13 16.39
C ARG A 33 3.91 15.35 16.34
N ALA A 34 5.13 15.19 15.85
CA ALA A 34 6.08 16.28 15.70
C ALA A 34 5.67 17.31 14.64
N ILE A 35 4.90 16.90 13.63
CA ILE A 35 4.53 17.75 12.48
C ILE A 35 3.04 17.68 12.13
N GLY A 36 2.26 16.84 12.80
CA GLY A 36 0.84 16.63 12.51
C GLY A 36 0.05 16.31 13.77
N ASP A 37 -1.07 15.63 13.60
CA ASP A 37 -2.00 15.32 14.69
C ASP A 37 -1.71 13.99 15.41
N GLY A 38 -0.66 13.28 15.00
CA GLY A 38 -0.20 12.09 15.69
C GLY A 38 -1.06 10.86 15.47
N ASP A 39 -1.75 10.76 14.33
CA ASP A 39 -2.69 9.65 14.07
C ASP A 39 -2.21 8.67 12.98
N HIS A 40 -1.07 8.93 12.36
CA HIS A 40 -0.60 8.12 11.21
C HIS A 40 -0.43 6.64 11.55
N GLY A 41 0.27 6.34 12.64
CA GLY A 41 0.49 4.95 13.05
C GLY A 41 -0.80 4.21 13.36
N GLU A 42 -1.73 4.87 14.03
CA GLU A 42 -3.03 4.30 14.34
C GLU A 42 -3.86 4.05 13.09
N ASN A 43 -3.89 5.02 12.18
CA ASN A 43 -4.62 4.91 10.92
C ASN A 43 -4.07 3.80 10.03
N MET A 44 -2.75 3.72 9.88
CA MET A 44 -2.13 2.69 9.05
C MET A 44 -2.30 1.30 9.64
N ASP A 45 -2.13 1.16 10.96
CA ASP A 45 -2.36 -0.12 11.64
C ASP A 45 -3.80 -0.59 11.44
N ARG A 46 -4.76 0.29 11.68
CA ARG A 46 -6.18 -0.03 11.49
C ARG A 46 -6.50 -0.41 10.03
N GLY A 47 -5.96 0.37 9.10
CA GLY A 47 -6.19 0.13 7.67
C GLY A 47 -5.67 -1.23 7.21
N PHE A 48 -4.44 -1.56 7.57
CA PHE A 48 -3.85 -2.84 7.16
C PHE A 48 -4.43 -4.04 7.91
N LYS A 49 -4.89 -3.88 9.13
CA LYS A 49 -5.66 -4.92 9.81
C LYS A 49 -6.97 -5.22 9.09
N ALA A 50 -7.64 -4.18 8.61
CA ALA A 50 -8.86 -4.34 7.81
C ALA A 50 -8.55 -5.03 6.46
N VAL A 51 -7.42 -4.70 5.84
CA VAL A 51 -6.98 -5.36 4.60
C VAL A 51 -6.77 -6.87 4.84
N VAL A 52 -6.02 -7.23 5.89
CA VAL A 52 -5.76 -8.65 6.22
C VAL A 52 -7.06 -9.39 6.49
N ALA A 53 -8.01 -8.77 7.18
CA ALA A 53 -9.33 -9.37 7.40
C ALA A 53 -10.03 -9.67 6.07
N LYS A 54 -9.92 -8.78 5.09
CA LYS A 54 -10.46 -9.00 3.75
C LYS A 54 -9.75 -10.13 3.01
N LEU A 55 -8.43 -10.22 3.14
CA LEU A 55 -7.67 -11.33 2.55
C LEU A 55 -8.10 -12.66 3.16
N ASP A 56 -8.37 -12.70 4.46
CA ASP A 56 -8.81 -13.90 5.17
C ASP A 56 -10.18 -14.39 4.71
N GLU A 57 -11.03 -13.52 4.15
CA GLU A 57 -12.31 -13.93 3.57
C GLU A 57 -12.13 -14.78 2.29
N GLY A 58 -10.97 -14.69 1.64
CA GLY A 58 -10.67 -15.45 0.42
C GLY A 58 -11.38 -14.89 -0.81
N GLY A 59 -11.40 -15.68 -1.87
CA GLY A 59 -12.07 -15.30 -3.11
C GLY A 59 -11.26 -14.38 -4.03
N ILE A 60 -10.01 -14.09 -3.68
CA ILE A 60 -9.13 -13.26 -4.49
C ILE A 60 -8.36 -14.16 -5.46
N ALA A 61 -8.37 -13.83 -6.74
CA ALA A 61 -7.86 -14.71 -7.77
C ALA A 61 -6.37 -14.49 -8.11
N ASP A 62 -5.85 -13.25 -7.96
CA ASP A 62 -4.53 -12.89 -8.47
C ASP A 62 -3.94 -11.67 -7.74
N VAL A 63 -2.73 -11.29 -8.14
CA VAL A 63 -2.02 -10.12 -7.60
C VAL A 63 -2.86 -8.85 -7.76
N GLN A 64 -3.44 -8.65 -8.94
CA GLN A 64 -4.28 -7.48 -9.20
C GLN A 64 -5.44 -7.40 -8.21
N GLY A 65 -6.08 -8.54 -7.92
CA GLY A 65 -7.17 -8.62 -6.94
C GLY A 65 -6.73 -8.21 -5.55
N VAL A 66 -5.54 -8.65 -5.10
CA VAL A 66 -4.98 -8.25 -3.80
C VAL A 66 -4.79 -6.73 -3.78
N LEU A 67 -4.17 -6.15 -4.80
CA LEU A 67 -3.89 -4.71 -4.85
C LEU A 67 -5.18 -3.89 -4.87
N LYS A 68 -6.23 -4.36 -5.54
CA LYS A 68 -7.55 -3.70 -5.54
C LYS A 68 -8.19 -3.72 -4.15
N VAL A 69 -8.09 -4.84 -3.44
CA VAL A 69 -8.59 -4.95 -2.07
C VAL A 69 -7.86 -3.96 -1.15
N VAL A 70 -6.53 -3.90 -1.27
CA VAL A 70 -5.73 -2.94 -0.49
C VAL A 70 -6.18 -1.52 -0.78
N ALA A 71 -6.29 -1.15 -2.06
CA ALA A 71 -6.69 0.20 -2.47
C ALA A 71 -8.04 0.60 -1.89
N SER A 72 -9.07 -0.20 -2.08
CA SER A 72 -10.43 0.14 -1.63
C SER A 72 -10.53 0.18 -0.11
N THR A 73 -9.85 -0.74 0.57
CA THR A 73 -9.87 -0.81 2.03
C THR A 73 -9.15 0.38 2.65
N LEU A 74 -7.97 0.75 2.13
CA LEU A 74 -7.24 1.90 2.65
C LEU A 74 -8.01 3.20 2.40
N MET A 75 -8.63 3.35 1.24
CA MET A 75 -9.45 4.54 0.96
C MET A 75 -10.60 4.70 1.95
N SER A 76 -11.19 3.60 2.40
CA SER A 76 -12.34 3.65 3.32
C SER A 76 -11.96 3.65 4.79
N LYS A 77 -10.79 3.13 5.16
CA LYS A 77 -10.41 2.91 6.57
C LYS A 77 -9.29 3.80 7.08
N VAL A 78 -8.50 4.40 6.19
CA VAL A 78 -7.40 5.28 6.59
C VAL A 78 -7.82 6.72 6.43
N GLY A 79 -7.73 7.49 7.51
CA GLY A 79 -8.10 8.90 7.50
C GLY A 79 -6.96 9.79 7.00
N GLY A 80 -7.25 11.08 6.88
CA GLY A 80 -6.28 12.10 6.49
C GLY A 80 -5.78 11.94 5.05
N ALA A 81 -4.59 12.43 4.78
CA ALA A 81 -3.97 12.36 3.45
C ALA A 81 -3.49 10.96 3.09
N ALA A 82 -3.14 10.15 4.09
CA ALA A 82 -2.57 8.81 3.84
C ALA A 82 -3.54 7.89 3.13
N GLY A 83 -4.83 7.93 3.46
CA GLY A 83 -5.84 7.09 2.80
C GLY A 83 -5.88 7.30 1.29
N PRO A 84 -6.14 8.51 0.82
CA PRO A 84 -6.12 8.81 -0.62
C PRO A 84 -4.78 8.54 -1.30
N LEU A 85 -3.65 8.84 -0.64
CA LEU A 85 -2.32 8.63 -1.24
C LEU A 85 -2.02 7.15 -1.41
N TYR A 86 -2.10 6.36 -0.34
CA TYR A 86 -1.84 4.92 -0.41
C TYR A 86 -2.91 4.20 -1.23
N GLY A 87 -4.17 4.60 -1.09
CA GLY A 87 -5.26 4.02 -1.88
C GLY A 87 -5.04 4.23 -3.37
N THR A 88 -4.65 5.42 -3.78
CA THR A 88 -4.34 5.72 -5.18
C THR A 88 -3.11 4.95 -5.65
N ALA A 89 -2.07 4.85 -4.80
CA ALA A 89 -0.87 4.08 -5.12
C ALA A 89 -1.23 2.63 -5.46
N PHE A 90 -1.97 1.95 -4.60
CA PHE A 90 -2.36 0.56 -4.83
C PHE A 90 -3.34 0.40 -5.99
N LEU A 91 -4.24 1.36 -6.20
CA LEU A 91 -5.14 1.32 -7.35
C LEU A 91 -4.38 1.41 -8.67
N ARG A 92 -3.41 2.34 -8.76
CA ARG A 92 -2.56 2.48 -9.96
C ARG A 92 -1.67 1.27 -10.15
N ALA A 93 -1.12 0.72 -9.07
CA ALA A 93 -0.36 -0.53 -9.12
C ALA A 93 -1.23 -1.67 -9.66
N ALA A 94 -2.47 -1.78 -9.22
CA ALA A 94 -3.41 -2.80 -9.70
C ALA A 94 -3.67 -2.66 -11.19
N LYS A 95 -3.83 -1.44 -11.67
CA LYS A 95 -4.05 -1.19 -13.11
C LYS A 95 -2.84 -1.57 -13.96
N ALA A 96 -1.65 -1.52 -13.40
CA ALA A 96 -0.41 -1.90 -14.09
C ALA A 96 -0.15 -3.40 -14.07
N CYS A 97 -0.93 -4.18 -13.31
CA CYS A 97 -0.77 -5.63 -13.21
C CYS A 97 -1.65 -6.36 -14.21
N ASP A 98 -1.15 -7.49 -14.70
CA ASP A 98 -1.90 -8.40 -15.55
C ASP A 98 -1.43 -9.84 -15.24
N GLY A 99 -2.26 -10.60 -14.55
CA GLY A 99 -1.91 -11.97 -14.15
C GLY A 99 -0.77 -12.02 -13.13
N ASP A 100 0.08 -13.03 -13.25
CA ASP A 100 1.28 -13.15 -12.43
C ASP A 100 2.31 -12.09 -12.86
N VAL A 101 3.07 -11.61 -11.90
CA VAL A 101 3.93 -10.43 -12.08
C VAL A 101 5.39 -10.90 -12.20
N ASP A 102 6.02 -10.64 -13.33
CA ASP A 102 7.46 -10.85 -13.52
C ASP A 102 8.26 -9.61 -13.06
N SER A 103 9.57 -9.61 -13.25
CA SER A 103 10.41 -8.51 -12.81
C SER A 103 10.04 -7.18 -13.48
N SER A 104 9.72 -7.19 -14.78
CA SER A 104 9.27 -5.95 -15.45
C SER A 104 7.87 -5.54 -14.98
N GLY A 105 7.02 -6.49 -14.62
CA GLY A 105 5.72 -6.22 -14.01
C GLY A 105 5.84 -5.58 -12.64
N VAL A 106 6.83 -5.99 -11.82
CA VAL A 106 7.10 -5.35 -10.52
C VAL A 106 7.48 -3.88 -10.73
N VAL A 107 8.37 -3.60 -11.68
CA VAL A 107 8.74 -2.22 -12.02
C VAL A 107 7.51 -1.43 -12.45
N ALA A 108 6.68 -2.00 -13.32
CA ALA A 108 5.47 -1.34 -13.81
C ALA A 108 4.49 -1.01 -12.67
N LEU A 109 4.28 -1.93 -11.73
CA LEU A 109 3.34 -1.67 -10.63
C LEU A 109 3.89 -0.62 -9.66
N ILE A 110 5.19 -0.62 -9.39
CA ILE A 110 5.81 0.39 -8.53
C ILE A 110 5.76 1.77 -9.20
N GLU A 111 6.08 1.84 -10.49
CA GLU A 111 5.98 3.10 -11.25
C GLU A 111 4.54 3.62 -11.30
N GLY A 112 3.57 2.73 -11.50
CA GLY A 112 2.16 3.10 -11.47
C GLY A 112 1.75 3.65 -10.11
N ALA A 113 2.18 3.01 -9.03
CA ALA A 113 1.93 3.48 -7.67
C ALA A 113 2.53 4.87 -7.45
N LEU A 114 3.80 5.05 -7.85
CA LEU A 114 4.49 6.33 -7.71
C LEU A 114 3.77 7.44 -8.49
N ASP A 115 3.38 7.18 -9.74
CA ASP A 115 2.62 8.14 -10.54
C ASP A 115 1.33 8.54 -9.85
N GLY A 116 0.64 7.61 -9.23
CA GLY A 116 -0.57 7.87 -8.47
C GLY A 116 -0.32 8.79 -7.28
N ILE A 117 0.74 8.52 -6.53
CA ILE A 117 1.12 9.34 -5.37
C ILE A 117 1.49 10.76 -5.80
N VAL A 118 2.31 10.90 -6.83
CA VAL A 118 2.74 12.22 -7.34
C VAL A 118 1.55 12.99 -7.88
N SER A 119 0.70 12.34 -8.66
CA SER A 119 -0.50 12.96 -9.24
C SER A 119 -1.46 13.47 -8.16
N ARG A 120 -1.62 12.72 -7.08
CA ARG A 120 -2.55 13.04 -6.00
C ARG A 120 -1.95 14.04 -5.01
N GLY A 121 -0.69 13.84 -4.61
CA GLY A 121 -0.04 14.60 -3.55
C GLY A 121 0.82 15.75 -4.01
N LYS A 122 1.20 15.77 -5.28
CA LYS A 122 2.01 16.83 -5.90
C LYS A 122 3.43 16.98 -5.36
N ALA A 123 3.92 16.04 -4.56
CA ALA A 123 5.29 16.06 -4.06
C ALA A 123 6.28 15.60 -5.14
N THR A 124 7.54 15.98 -5.00
CA THR A 124 8.64 15.54 -5.87
C THR A 124 9.75 14.93 -5.03
N THR A 125 10.71 14.27 -5.69
CA THR A 125 11.85 13.67 -5.00
C THR A 125 12.66 14.74 -4.26
N GLY A 126 13.24 14.37 -3.13
CA GLY A 126 14.05 15.26 -2.30
C GLY A 126 13.26 16.05 -1.26
N GLU A 127 11.94 15.94 -1.24
CA GLU A 127 11.10 16.66 -0.27
C GLU A 127 10.84 15.89 1.03
N LYS A 128 11.48 14.72 1.20
CA LYS A 128 11.33 13.84 2.37
C LYS A 128 9.88 13.36 2.57
N THR A 129 9.23 12.97 1.46
CA THR A 129 7.88 12.40 1.48
C THR A 129 7.94 10.93 1.07
N MET A 130 6.79 10.25 1.07
CA MET A 130 6.71 8.86 0.59
C MET A 130 7.16 8.69 -0.87
N VAL A 131 7.19 9.77 -1.65
CA VAL A 131 7.70 9.75 -3.03
C VAL A 131 9.14 9.25 -3.06
N ASP A 132 9.95 9.64 -2.08
CA ASP A 132 11.35 9.19 -2.00
C ASP A 132 11.48 7.70 -1.69
N ALA A 133 10.50 7.12 -1.01
CA ALA A 133 10.49 5.68 -0.69
C ALA A 133 10.02 4.83 -1.88
N TRP A 134 9.08 5.33 -2.66
CA TRP A 134 8.57 4.64 -3.83
C TRP A 134 9.46 4.84 -5.05
#